data_a3867c95ba377147e3bbb190cb590366
#
_entry.id   a3867c95ba377147e3bbb190cb590366
#
_cell.length_a   1.000
_cell.length_b   1.000
_cell.length_c   1.000
_cell.angle_alpha   90.00
_cell.angle_beta   90.00
_cell.angle_gamma   90.00
#
_symmetry.space_group_name_H-M   'P 1'
#
loop_
_entity.id
_entity.type
_entity.pdbx_description
1 polymer ?
#
loop_
_entity_poly.entity_id
_entity_poly.type
_entity_poly.pdbx_seq_one_letter_code
_entity_poly.pdbx_strand_id
1 'polypeptide(L)'
;SAASDVYKRQVFIIAFLFTTVAANAIAIVGTNPVSGMTLMTLILSSLVLVSVGLSGTTGMTAALVIGGVVCTALSMAGGFVTDLKIGYWLGTTPRKQETWKFLGTLVSAATVAGVMIVLNKSYGFVGEGALVAPQANAMAAVLQPLMTGGQTPWMLYFCCLLYTSDAADDL
;
A
#
# COMPACT_ATOMS: atom_id res chain seq x y z
N SER A 1 23.66 7.00 6.83
CA SER A 1 23.66 6.54 8.23
C SER A 1 23.06 5.15 8.29
N ALA A 2 23.49 4.33 9.27
CA ALA A 2 23.06 2.93 9.40
C ALA A 2 21.52 2.77 9.41
N ALA A 3 20.79 3.68 10.03
CA ALA A 3 19.32 3.68 10.05
C ALA A 3 18.70 3.84 8.64
N SER A 4 19.31 4.68 7.81
CA SER A 4 18.85 4.86 6.41
C SER A 4 19.06 3.60 5.57
N ASP A 5 20.13 2.86 5.81
CA ASP A 5 20.43 1.63 5.06
C ASP A 5 19.53 0.47 5.50
N VAL A 6 19.25 0.37 6.79
CA VAL A 6 18.28 -0.58 7.34
C VAL A 6 16.88 -0.30 6.75
N TYR A 7 16.47 0.97 6.70
CA TYR A 7 15.20 1.38 6.11
C TYR A 7 15.08 0.97 4.64
N LYS A 8 16.10 1.25 3.82
CA LYS A 8 16.11 0.88 2.40
C LYS A 8 16.05 -0.63 2.19
N ARG A 9 16.83 -1.39 2.97
CA ARG A 9 16.81 -2.86 2.91
C ARG A 9 15.44 -3.41 3.32
N GLN A 10 14.84 -2.86 4.37
CA GLN A 10 13.51 -3.25 4.82
C GLN A 10 12.45 -3.04 3.74
N VAL A 11 12.42 -1.83 3.13
CA VAL A 11 11.49 -1.52 2.04
C VAL A 11 11.63 -2.52 0.89
N PHE A 12 12.88 -2.80 0.49
CA PHE A 12 13.15 -3.71 -0.62
C PHE A 12 12.69 -5.14 -0.33
N ILE A 13 13.03 -5.69 0.84
CA ILE A 13 12.67 -7.06 1.22
C ILE A 13 11.16 -7.20 1.37
N ILE A 14 10.51 -6.27 2.05
CA ILE A 14 9.06 -6.31 2.26
C ILE A 14 8.33 -6.15 0.93
N ALA A 15 8.71 -5.20 0.09
CA ALA A 15 8.11 -5.00 -1.22
C ALA A 15 8.25 -6.26 -2.09
N PHE A 16 9.44 -6.87 -2.12
CA PHE A 16 9.68 -8.09 -2.89
C PHE A 16 8.83 -9.27 -2.42
N LEU A 17 8.81 -9.52 -1.11
CA LEU A 17 8.03 -10.62 -0.52
C LEU A 17 6.53 -10.46 -0.80
N PHE A 18 5.97 -9.31 -0.46
CA PHE A 18 4.53 -9.07 -0.64
C PHE A 18 4.14 -9.03 -2.12
N THR A 19 4.97 -8.48 -2.99
CA THR A 19 4.71 -8.47 -4.43
C THR A 19 4.70 -9.89 -5.02
N THR A 20 5.62 -10.74 -4.58
CA THR A 20 5.67 -12.14 -5.04
C THR A 20 4.44 -12.92 -4.58
N VAL A 21 4.04 -12.78 -3.31
CA VAL A 21 2.84 -13.43 -2.78
C VAL A 21 1.59 -12.90 -3.47
N ALA A 22 1.48 -11.60 -3.66
CA ALA A 22 0.34 -10.98 -4.34
C ALA A 22 0.23 -11.43 -5.80
N ALA A 23 1.33 -11.49 -6.54
CA ALA A 23 1.33 -11.94 -7.93
C ALA A 23 0.79 -13.38 -8.05
N ASN A 24 1.19 -14.28 -7.15
CA ASN A 24 0.66 -15.64 -7.10
C ASN A 24 -0.85 -15.65 -6.75
N ALA A 25 -1.25 -14.88 -5.75
CA ALA A 25 -2.66 -14.79 -5.35
C ALA A 25 -3.53 -14.24 -6.48
N ILE A 26 -3.10 -13.17 -7.15
CA ILE A 26 -3.81 -12.56 -8.28
C ILE A 26 -3.93 -13.53 -9.46
N ALA A 27 -2.89 -14.32 -9.73
CA ALA A 27 -2.91 -15.31 -10.80
C ALA A 27 -3.93 -16.44 -10.55
N ILE A 28 -4.16 -16.78 -9.29
CA ILE A 28 -5.09 -17.86 -8.88
C ILE A 28 -6.52 -17.32 -8.73
N VAL A 29 -6.69 -16.24 -7.98
CA VAL A 29 -8.00 -15.73 -7.57
C VAL A 29 -8.56 -14.71 -8.57
N GLY A 30 -7.69 -14.01 -9.31
CA GLY A 30 -8.11 -12.98 -10.28
C GLY A 30 -8.43 -11.62 -9.67
N THR A 31 -8.36 -11.46 -8.34
CA THR A 31 -8.56 -10.19 -7.62
C THR A 31 -7.26 -9.71 -7.00
N ASN A 32 -7.16 -8.39 -6.81
CA ASN A 32 -5.96 -7.77 -6.25
C ASN A 32 -6.17 -7.41 -4.76
N PRO A 33 -5.56 -8.15 -3.81
CA PRO A 33 -5.75 -7.93 -2.36
C PRO A 33 -4.92 -6.74 -1.82
N VAL A 34 -4.91 -5.62 -2.54
CA VAL A 34 -4.06 -4.44 -2.21
C VAL A 34 -4.34 -3.88 -0.83
N SER A 35 -5.63 -3.74 -0.45
CA SER A 35 -6.01 -3.10 0.81
C SER A 35 -5.56 -3.89 2.04
N GLY A 36 -5.82 -5.20 2.07
CA GLY A 36 -5.43 -6.08 3.17
C GLY A 36 -3.92 -6.20 3.29
N MET A 37 -3.22 -6.44 2.19
CA MET A 37 -1.76 -6.55 2.18
C MET A 37 -1.06 -5.26 2.56
N THR A 38 -1.62 -4.08 2.22
CA THR A 38 -1.07 -2.79 2.63
C THR A 38 -1.17 -2.60 4.14
N LEU A 39 -2.29 -2.95 4.76
CA LEU A 39 -2.45 -2.90 6.22
C LEU A 39 -1.48 -3.85 6.93
N MET A 40 -1.35 -5.08 6.45
CA MET A 40 -0.37 -6.04 7.00
C MET A 40 1.06 -5.53 6.88
N THR A 41 1.40 -4.92 5.75
CA THR A 41 2.72 -4.30 5.53
C THR A 41 2.97 -3.15 6.49
N LEU A 42 1.96 -2.31 6.74
CA LEU A 42 2.06 -1.20 7.69
C LEU A 42 2.30 -1.71 9.12
N ILE A 43 1.57 -2.73 9.55
CA ILE A 43 1.75 -3.36 10.86
C ILE A 43 3.15 -3.97 10.99
N LEU A 44 3.57 -4.76 10.01
CA LEU A 44 4.88 -5.40 10.04
C LEU A 44 6.02 -4.38 10.01
N SER A 45 5.94 -3.37 9.15
CA SER A 45 6.97 -2.34 9.05
C SER A 45 7.03 -1.48 10.31
N SER A 46 5.89 -1.18 10.93
CA SER A 46 5.84 -0.42 12.18
C SER A 46 6.49 -1.19 13.34
N LEU A 47 6.23 -2.49 13.45
CA LEU A 47 6.87 -3.34 14.46
C LEU A 47 8.39 -3.38 14.30
N VAL A 48 8.88 -3.53 13.06
CA VAL A 48 10.32 -3.51 12.79
C VAL A 48 10.93 -2.14 13.09
N LEU A 49 10.29 -1.04 12.71
CA LEU A 49 10.78 0.30 12.97
C LEU A 49 10.84 0.60 14.48
N VAL A 50 9.84 0.20 15.25
CA VAL A 50 9.84 0.33 16.70
C VAL A 50 10.96 -0.49 17.33
N SER A 51 11.21 -1.72 16.86
CA SER A 51 12.30 -2.56 17.36
C SER A 51 13.69 -1.97 17.09
N VAL A 52 13.84 -1.17 16.03
CA VAL A 52 15.09 -0.45 15.70
C VAL A 52 15.20 0.90 16.44
N GLY A 53 14.16 1.29 17.21
CA GLY A 53 14.15 2.52 18.01
C GLY A 53 13.61 3.75 17.27
N LEU A 54 13.01 3.59 16.10
CA LEU A 54 12.30 4.63 15.37
C LEU A 54 10.84 4.66 15.82
N SER A 55 10.53 5.50 16.79
CA SER A 55 9.17 5.71 17.33
C SER A 55 8.71 7.17 17.14
N GLY A 56 7.43 7.42 17.40
CA GLY A 56 6.84 8.75 17.31
C GLY A 56 6.51 9.18 15.88
N THR A 57 6.45 10.49 15.64
CA THR A 57 6.04 11.08 14.37
C THR A 57 6.95 10.71 13.20
N THR A 58 8.25 10.65 13.45
CA THR A 58 9.25 10.27 12.43
C THR A 58 9.09 8.81 12.03
N GLY A 59 8.87 7.91 12.99
CA GLY A 59 8.59 6.49 12.72
C GLY A 59 7.29 6.30 11.97
N MET A 60 6.24 7.05 12.31
CA MET A 60 4.94 7.01 11.63
C MET A 60 5.05 7.43 10.16
N THR A 61 5.76 8.53 9.89
CA THR A 61 6.00 9.00 8.51
C THR A 61 6.80 7.97 7.71
N ALA A 62 7.82 7.37 8.30
CA ALA A 62 8.61 6.31 7.67
C ALA A 62 7.76 5.08 7.34
N ALA A 63 6.92 4.62 8.27
CA ALA A 63 6.02 3.49 8.05
C ALA A 63 5.00 3.75 6.94
N LEU A 64 4.42 4.96 6.89
CA LEU A 64 3.49 5.37 5.82
C LEU A 64 4.16 5.39 4.45
N VAL A 65 5.40 5.87 4.36
CA VAL A 65 6.16 5.85 3.10
C VAL A 65 6.45 4.41 2.65
N ILE A 66 6.85 3.53 3.57
CA ILE A 66 7.02 2.10 3.25
C ILE A 66 5.71 1.50 2.74
N GLY A 67 4.61 1.73 3.46
CA GLY A 67 3.28 1.26 3.06
C GLY A 67 2.88 1.77 1.68
N GLY A 68 3.13 3.03 1.37
CA GLY A 68 2.88 3.63 0.06
C GLY A 68 3.70 2.98 -1.06
N VAL A 69 4.99 2.74 -0.84
CA VAL A 69 5.85 2.07 -1.82
C VAL A 69 5.39 0.64 -2.07
N VAL A 70 5.10 -0.12 -1.01
CA VAL A 70 4.62 -1.51 -1.15
C VAL A 70 3.24 -1.56 -1.80
N CYS A 71 2.33 -0.65 -1.44
CA CYS A 71 1.01 -0.53 -2.07
C CYS A 71 1.13 -0.29 -3.58
N THR A 72 2.02 0.61 -3.99
CA THR A 72 2.28 0.89 -5.40
C THR A 72 2.85 -0.34 -6.12
N ALA A 73 3.80 -1.05 -5.49
CA ALA A 73 4.38 -2.27 -6.05
C ALA A 73 3.33 -3.38 -6.23
N LEU A 74 2.46 -3.58 -5.23
CA LEU A 74 1.35 -4.54 -5.27
C LEU A 74 0.33 -4.20 -6.37
N SER A 75 -0.04 -2.93 -6.48
CA SER A 75 -0.96 -2.44 -7.51
C SER A 75 -0.39 -2.64 -8.92
N MET A 76 0.90 -2.34 -9.10
CA MET A 76 1.59 -2.56 -10.37
C MET A 76 1.67 -4.05 -10.73
N ALA A 77 1.99 -4.92 -9.78
CA ALA A 77 2.04 -6.37 -10.01
C ALA A 77 0.68 -6.90 -10.47
N GLY A 78 -0.40 -6.50 -9.80
CA GLY A 78 -1.76 -6.86 -10.19
C GLY A 78 -2.13 -6.39 -11.59
N GLY A 79 -1.84 -5.13 -11.90
CA GLY A 79 -2.05 -4.59 -13.23
C GLY A 79 -1.23 -5.31 -14.31
N PHE A 80 0.03 -5.69 -14.02
CA PHE A 80 0.85 -6.44 -14.97
C PHE A 80 0.27 -7.82 -15.29
N VAL A 81 -0.11 -8.59 -14.27
CA VAL A 81 -0.70 -9.92 -14.46
C VAL A 81 -1.98 -9.85 -15.28
N THR A 82 -2.86 -8.89 -14.95
CA THR A 82 -4.14 -8.72 -15.66
C THR A 82 -3.92 -8.28 -17.12
N ASP A 83 -3.07 -7.30 -17.35
CA ASP A 83 -2.80 -6.79 -18.70
C ASP A 83 -2.14 -7.84 -19.61
N LEU A 84 -1.20 -8.63 -19.07
CA LEU A 84 -0.57 -9.72 -19.80
C LEU A 84 -1.59 -10.80 -20.19
N LYS A 85 -2.55 -11.11 -19.30
CA LYS A 85 -3.64 -12.04 -19.59
C LYS A 85 -4.53 -11.54 -20.71
N ILE A 86 -4.94 -10.28 -20.65
CA ILE A 86 -5.74 -9.63 -21.70
C ILE A 86 -4.96 -9.58 -23.02
N GLY A 87 -3.68 -9.20 -22.96
CA GLY A 87 -2.79 -9.15 -24.11
C GLY A 87 -2.61 -10.50 -24.79
N TYR A 88 -2.56 -11.58 -24.02
CA TYR A 88 -2.53 -12.94 -24.55
C TYR A 88 -3.78 -13.27 -25.37
N TRP A 89 -4.96 -12.91 -24.90
CA TRP A 89 -6.22 -13.15 -25.62
C TRP A 89 -6.37 -12.29 -26.88
N LEU A 90 -5.80 -11.08 -26.85
CA LEU A 90 -5.82 -10.15 -27.99
C LEU A 90 -4.68 -10.40 -28.99
N GLY A 91 -3.74 -11.31 -28.68
CA GLY A 91 -2.58 -11.59 -29.55
C GLY A 91 -1.56 -10.47 -29.60
N THR A 92 -1.51 -9.58 -28.60
CA THR A 92 -0.53 -8.50 -28.52
C THR A 92 0.83 -8.98 -27.99
N THR A 93 1.91 -8.36 -28.49
CA THR A 93 3.25 -8.69 -28.01
C THR A 93 3.49 -8.12 -26.60
N PRO A 94 3.83 -8.96 -25.59
CA PRO A 94 4.00 -8.51 -24.19
C PRO A 94 4.99 -7.35 -24.04
N ARG A 95 6.09 -7.39 -24.80
CA ARG A 95 7.13 -6.36 -24.76
C ARG A 95 6.63 -4.95 -25.10
N LYS A 96 5.76 -4.81 -26.09
CA LYS A 96 5.17 -3.52 -26.45
C LYS A 96 4.22 -3.04 -25.38
N GLN A 97 3.40 -3.92 -24.83
CA GLN A 97 2.45 -3.62 -23.78
C GLN A 97 3.14 -3.11 -22.50
N GLU A 98 4.19 -3.78 -22.06
CA GLU A 98 4.95 -3.36 -20.89
C GLU A 98 5.64 -2.01 -21.08
N THR A 99 6.24 -1.77 -22.26
CA THR A 99 6.91 -0.49 -22.53
C THR A 99 5.93 0.69 -22.45
N TRP A 100 4.76 0.58 -23.05
CA TRP A 100 3.74 1.63 -23.00
C TRP A 100 3.14 1.80 -21.58
N LYS A 101 3.12 0.75 -20.78
CA LYS A 101 2.68 0.81 -19.40
C LYS A 101 3.60 1.68 -18.53
N PHE A 102 4.91 1.62 -18.72
CA PHE A 102 5.84 2.51 -18.02
C PHE A 102 5.56 3.99 -18.32
N LEU A 103 5.34 4.31 -19.58
CA LEU A 103 5.00 5.69 -19.97
C LEU A 103 3.66 6.12 -19.35
N GLY A 104 2.64 5.26 -19.40
CA GLY A 104 1.34 5.50 -18.79
C GLY A 104 1.43 5.72 -17.27
N THR A 105 2.24 4.92 -16.58
CA THR A 105 2.45 5.06 -15.13
C THR A 105 3.10 6.39 -14.77
N LEU A 106 4.06 6.86 -15.56
CA LEU A 106 4.73 8.14 -15.32
C LEU A 106 3.77 9.31 -15.48
N VAL A 107 2.96 9.31 -16.54
CA VAL A 107 1.93 10.33 -16.77
C VAL A 107 0.86 10.29 -15.68
N SER A 108 0.41 9.09 -15.29
CA SER A 108 -0.56 8.91 -14.21
C SER A 108 -0.04 9.44 -12.89
N ALA A 109 1.21 9.14 -12.52
CA ALA A 109 1.82 9.63 -11.29
C ALA A 109 1.86 11.18 -11.24
N ALA A 110 2.23 11.82 -12.35
CA ALA A 110 2.22 13.28 -12.44
C ALA A 110 0.80 13.86 -12.32
N THR A 111 -0.18 13.22 -12.98
CA THR A 111 -1.58 13.65 -12.92
C THR A 111 -2.16 13.51 -11.51
N VAL A 112 -1.92 12.38 -10.85
CA VAL A 112 -2.39 12.14 -9.47
C VAL A 112 -1.79 13.16 -8.50
N ALA A 113 -0.50 13.44 -8.62
CA ALA A 113 0.15 14.47 -7.79
C ALA A 113 -0.50 15.85 -8.00
N GLY A 114 -0.80 16.22 -9.24
CA GLY A 114 -1.51 17.46 -9.56
C GLY A 114 -2.91 17.51 -8.98
N VAL A 115 -3.67 16.45 -9.13
CA VAL A 115 -5.04 16.33 -8.57
C VAL A 115 -5.03 16.42 -7.05
N MET A 116 -4.08 15.78 -6.38
CA MET A 116 -3.95 15.84 -4.91
C MET A 116 -3.66 17.27 -4.43
N ILE A 117 -2.82 18.02 -5.13
CA ILE A 117 -2.56 19.43 -4.81
C ILE A 117 -3.83 20.27 -4.96
N VAL A 118 -4.59 20.07 -6.04
CA VAL A 118 -5.85 20.78 -6.28
C VAL A 118 -6.88 20.46 -5.22
N LEU A 119 -7.06 19.17 -4.89
CA LEU A 119 -8.00 18.73 -3.85
C LEU A 119 -7.62 19.31 -2.47
N ASN A 120 -6.34 19.29 -2.13
CA ASN A 120 -5.87 19.86 -0.87
C ASN A 120 -6.13 21.37 -0.77
N LYS A 121 -6.01 22.10 -1.89
CA LYS A 121 -6.33 23.54 -1.94
C LYS A 121 -7.82 23.84 -1.89
N SER A 122 -8.65 22.98 -2.49
CA SER A 122 -10.09 23.20 -2.62
C SER A 122 -10.89 22.78 -1.39
N TYR A 123 -10.57 21.63 -0.83
CA TYR A 123 -11.34 21.03 0.28
C TYR A 123 -10.52 20.86 1.56
N GLY A 124 -9.20 20.75 1.46
CA GLY A 124 -8.34 20.34 2.57
C GLY A 124 -8.56 18.88 2.97
N PHE A 125 -7.62 18.34 3.74
CA PHE A 125 -7.71 16.96 4.28
C PHE A 125 -7.91 16.95 5.80
N VAL A 126 -7.86 18.14 6.44
CA VAL A 126 -7.96 18.29 7.90
C VAL A 126 -8.91 19.45 8.21
N GLY A 127 -9.90 19.23 9.06
CA GLY A 127 -10.83 20.25 9.53
C GLY A 127 -12.31 19.94 9.27
N GLU A 128 -13.19 20.82 9.68
CA GLU A 128 -14.62 20.71 9.43
C GLU A 128 -14.90 20.91 7.93
N GLY A 129 -15.57 19.94 7.31
CA GLY A 129 -15.84 19.93 5.87
C GLY A 129 -14.71 19.37 5.01
N ALA A 130 -13.63 18.85 5.61
CA ALA A 130 -12.54 18.19 4.89
C ALA A 130 -13.00 16.93 4.16
N LEU A 131 -12.30 16.63 3.06
CA LEU A 131 -12.56 15.42 2.29
C LEU A 131 -12.27 14.17 3.14
N VAL A 132 -13.29 13.36 3.37
CA VAL A 132 -13.14 12.13 4.16
C VAL A 132 -12.34 11.12 3.36
N ALA A 133 -11.20 10.67 3.92
CA ALA A 133 -10.39 9.60 3.36
C ALA A 133 -10.47 8.37 4.29
N PRO A 134 -11.48 7.50 4.13
CA PRO A 134 -11.76 6.42 5.10
C PRO A 134 -10.57 5.48 5.27
N GLN A 135 -9.90 5.12 4.19
CA GLN A 135 -8.77 4.20 4.21
C GLN A 135 -7.52 4.82 4.87
N ALA A 136 -7.26 6.11 4.62
CA ALA A 136 -6.16 6.82 5.27
C ALA A 136 -6.41 6.95 6.78
N ASN A 137 -7.65 7.23 7.19
CA ASN A 137 -8.03 7.28 8.59
C ASN A 137 -7.90 5.91 9.28
N ALA A 138 -8.31 4.83 8.62
CA ALA A 138 -8.12 3.47 9.13
C ALA A 138 -6.64 3.13 9.31
N MET A 139 -5.79 3.46 8.35
CA MET A 139 -4.36 3.27 8.44
C MET A 139 -3.73 4.08 9.60
N ALA A 140 -4.14 5.33 9.75
CA ALA A 140 -3.68 6.18 10.86
C ALA A 140 -4.10 5.61 12.22
N ALA A 141 -5.34 5.15 12.34
CA ALA A 141 -5.88 4.55 13.57
C ALA A 141 -5.14 3.27 13.98
N VAL A 142 -4.62 2.50 13.03
CA VAL A 142 -3.80 1.31 13.30
C VAL A 142 -2.36 1.69 13.67
N LEU A 143 -1.77 2.65 12.95
CA LEU A 143 -0.37 3.03 13.15
C LEU A 143 -0.12 3.83 14.42
N GLN A 144 -1.02 4.73 14.76
CA GLN A 144 -0.84 5.66 15.87
C GLN A 144 -0.59 4.96 17.21
N PRO A 145 -1.39 3.97 17.65
CA PRO A 145 -1.13 3.25 18.90
C PRO A 145 0.17 2.45 18.89
N LEU A 146 0.54 1.85 17.74
CA LEU A 146 1.76 1.09 17.59
C LEU A 146 3.02 1.94 17.76
N MET A 147 2.99 3.17 17.25
CA MET A 147 4.15 4.06 17.24
C MET A 147 4.28 4.93 18.48
N THR A 148 3.17 5.20 19.19
CA THR A 148 3.16 6.05 20.39
C THR A 148 3.17 5.26 21.70
N GLY A 149 3.18 3.92 21.63
CA GLY A 149 3.16 3.06 22.82
C GLY A 149 1.85 3.09 23.59
N GLY A 150 0.76 3.54 22.95
CA GLY A 150 -0.58 3.54 23.53
C GLY A 150 -1.19 2.13 23.66
N GLN A 151 -2.33 2.05 24.31
CA GLN A 151 -3.06 0.78 24.40
C GLN A 151 -3.42 0.29 22.99
N THR A 152 -3.01 -0.91 22.68
CA THR A 152 -3.27 -1.54 21.40
C THR A 152 -4.77 -1.72 21.21
N PRO A 153 -5.42 -1.14 20.17
CA PRO A 153 -6.86 -1.29 19.97
C PRO A 153 -7.16 -2.68 19.37
N TRP A 154 -7.14 -3.70 20.23
CA TRP A 154 -7.40 -5.08 19.85
C TRP A 154 -8.70 -5.26 19.06
N MET A 155 -9.72 -4.45 19.41
CA MET A 155 -11.00 -4.43 18.71
C MET A 155 -10.84 -4.03 17.23
N LEU A 156 -9.98 -3.06 16.95
CA LEU A 156 -9.72 -2.60 15.58
C LEU A 156 -8.97 -3.67 14.77
N TYR A 157 -8.01 -4.35 15.39
CA TYR A 157 -7.30 -5.46 14.73
C TYR A 157 -8.20 -6.66 14.46
N PHE A 158 -9.10 -6.98 15.39
CA PHE A 158 -10.12 -8.00 15.19
C PHE A 158 -11.05 -7.63 14.03
N CYS A 159 -11.54 -6.38 13.98
CA CYS A 159 -12.35 -5.90 12.87
C CYS A 159 -11.62 -5.95 11.52
N CYS A 160 -10.34 -5.59 11.49
CA CYS A 160 -9.53 -5.69 10.28
C CYS A 160 -9.32 -7.13 9.83
N LEU A 161 -9.09 -8.05 10.78
CA LEU A 161 -8.95 -9.49 10.49
C LEU A 161 -10.26 -10.10 9.99
N LEU A 162 -11.39 -9.78 10.62
CA LEU A 162 -12.71 -10.24 10.19
C LEU A 162 -13.06 -9.71 8.81
N TYR A 163 -12.80 -8.45 8.54
CA TYR A 163 -13.03 -7.86 7.22
C TYR A 163 -12.19 -8.51 6.11
N THR A 164 -10.94 -8.89 6.41
CA THR A 164 -10.10 -9.59 5.43
C THR A 164 -10.49 -11.05 5.23
N SER A 165 -11.05 -11.72 6.26
CA SER A 165 -11.54 -13.08 6.12
C SER A 165 -12.90 -13.15 5.41
N ASP A 166 -13.81 -12.21 5.70
CA ASP A 166 -15.13 -12.11 5.06
C ASP A 166 -15.02 -11.84 3.55
N ALA A 167 -14.08 -10.97 3.15
CA ALA A 167 -13.79 -10.74 1.73
C ALA A 167 -13.20 -11.96 0.99
N ALA A 168 -12.73 -12.98 1.71
CA ALA A 168 -12.23 -14.22 1.12
C ALA A 168 -13.34 -15.28 0.96
N ASP A 169 -14.42 -15.17 1.71
CA ASP A 169 -15.56 -16.10 1.65
C ASP A 169 -16.58 -15.74 0.56
N ASP A 170 -16.53 -14.51 0.03
CA ASP A 170 -17.40 -14.03 -1.07
C ASP A 170 -16.88 -14.39 -2.49
N LEU A 171 -15.87 -15.26 -2.60
CA LEU A 171 -15.27 -15.77 -3.83
C LEU A 171 -15.52 -17.26 -3.98
#